data_8222c5d9c2604e14a6fadbbd007f5ca8
#
_entry.id   8222c5d9c2604e14a6fadbbd007f5ca8
#
_cell.length_a   1.000
_cell.length_b   1.000
_cell.length_c   1.000
_cell.angle_alpha   90.00
_cell.angle_beta   90.00
_cell.angle_gamma   90.00
#
_symmetry.space_group_name_H-M   'P 1'
#
loop_
_entity.id
_entity.type
_entity.pdbx_description
1 polymer ?
#
loop_
_entity_poly.entity_id
_entity_poly.type
_entity_poly.pdbx_seq_one_letter_code
_entity_poly.pdbx_strand_id
1 'polypeptide(L)'
;IDRLRPRIQQLVDDVLDRASKNGGMELVDEMAFPIPFQVISDLLAMPTDRSDELREWGQLITLSLEPTSTLEDLDRTDGALNEMIPYLFTIIEDRRAHPGDDLLSALIAVEDEGDNLGLDELISFVVLLYIAGHETTVNLIGNSINALLRFPDQLAHWHNNPSIASRAVDELLRFDGPVQQTVRVPIVPVTYQSLQGPITVEPGTVVTTLLGAGNHDPAMFADPHMLKLDRANSNRHLAFAGGIHYCLGASLAKLEAEIAVGSMVQRFPNMKAVGDITWRDRLTIRGVDHLQLEF
;
A
#
# COMPACT_ATOMS: atom_id res chain seq x y z
N ILE A 1 6.27 15.41 -1.94
CA ILE A 1 5.33 14.45 -2.57
C ILE A 1 4.78 15.05 -3.86
N ASP A 2 4.23 16.28 -3.88
CA ASP A 2 3.61 16.87 -5.09
C ASP A 2 4.54 16.92 -6.31
N ARG A 3 5.85 17.03 -6.11
CA ARG A 3 6.85 16.96 -7.19
C ARG A 3 6.86 15.63 -7.95
N LEU A 4 6.35 14.57 -7.35
CA LEU A 4 6.25 13.25 -7.98
C LEU A 4 5.05 13.11 -8.93
N ARG A 5 4.04 13.99 -8.82
CA ARG A 5 2.81 13.93 -9.63
C ARG A 5 3.07 13.81 -11.15
N PRO A 6 3.95 14.64 -11.79
CA PRO A 6 4.21 14.50 -13.22
C PRO A 6 4.84 13.15 -13.60
N ARG A 7 5.72 12.62 -12.73
CA ARG A 7 6.38 11.33 -12.96
C ARG A 7 5.39 10.18 -12.83
N ILE A 8 4.55 10.17 -11.78
CA ILE A 8 3.52 9.15 -11.59
C ILE A 8 2.51 9.21 -12.74
N GLN A 9 2.08 10.40 -13.16
CA GLN A 9 1.17 10.55 -14.29
C GLN A 9 1.76 9.97 -15.57
N GLN A 10 3.04 10.24 -15.87
CA GLN A 10 3.74 9.68 -17.02
C GLN A 10 3.73 8.15 -17.00
N LEU A 11 4.07 7.54 -15.85
CA LEU A 11 4.08 6.08 -15.71
C LEU A 11 2.68 5.48 -15.95
N VAL A 12 1.65 6.12 -15.39
CA VAL A 12 0.25 5.70 -15.58
C VAL A 12 -0.16 5.84 -17.05
N ASP A 13 0.12 6.97 -17.69
CA ASP A 13 -0.24 7.21 -19.08
C ASP A 13 0.41 6.20 -20.02
N ASP A 14 1.69 5.88 -19.82
CA ASP A 14 2.43 4.90 -20.63
C ASP A 14 1.79 3.49 -20.52
N VAL A 15 1.33 3.09 -19.33
CA VAL A 15 0.61 1.83 -19.13
C VAL A 15 -0.74 1.85 -19.82
N LEU A 16 -1.54 2.90 -19.60
CA LEU A 16 -2.91 2.99 -20.14
C LEU A 16 -2.91 3.14 -21.66
N ASP A 17 -1.87 3.72 -22.25
CA ASP A 17 -1.70 3.80 -23.71
C ASP A 17 -1.45 2.42 -24.33
N ARG A 18 -0.70 1.55 -23.66
CA ARG A 18 -0.53 0.15 -24.10
C ARG A 18 -1.82 -0.63 -23.94
N ALA A 19 -2.46 -0.53 -22.79
CA ALA A 19 -3.72 -1.20 -22.49
C ALA A 19 -4.84 -0.82 -23.46
N SER A 20 -4.93 0.46 -23.84
CA SER A 20 -5.89 0.95 -24.83
C SER A 20 -5.69 0.30 -26.20
N LYS A 21 -4.44 0.06 -26.63
CA LYS A 21 -4.15 -0.62 -27.90
C LYS A 21 -4.49 -2.10 -27.87
N ASN A 22 -4.35 -2.72 -26.71
CA ASN A 22 -4.63 -4.13 -26.49
C ASN A 22 -6.13 -4.42 -26.24
N GLY A 23 -6.94 -3.39 -25.95
CA GLY A 23 -8.36 -3.52 -25.61
C GLY A 23 -8.61 -4.08 -24.20
N GLY A 24 -7.58 -4.14 -23.34
CA GLY A 24 -7.66 -4.64 -21.99
C GLY A 24 -6.28 -4.78 -21.34
N MET A 25 -6.25 -5.22 -20.07
CA MET A 25 -5.01 -5.48 -19.34
C MET A 25 -5.24 -6.44 -18.17
N GLU A 26 -4.17 -7.09 -17.73
CA GLU A 26 -4.13 -7.66 -16.39
C GLU A 26 -3.72 -6.55 -15.41
N LEU A 27 -4.66 -6.16 -14.54
CA LEU A 27 -4.51 -4.97 -13.72
C LEU A 27 -3.31 -5.04 -12.77
N VAL A 28 -3.11 -6.19 -12.10
CA VAL A 28 -2.09 -6.29 -11.05
C VAL A 28 -0.70 -6.27 -11.65
N ASP A 29 -0.44 -7.11 -12.65
CA ASP A 29 0.91 -7.25 -13.24
C ASP A 29 1.28 -6.09 -14.18
N GLU A 30 0.30 -5.51 -14.89
CA GLU A 30 0.59 -4.49 -15.89
C GLU A 30 0.52 -3.05 -15.36
N MET A 31 -0.17 -2.82 -14.22
CA MET A 31 -0.36 -1.47 -13.68
C MET A 31 -0.14 -1.37 -12.17
N ALA A 32 -0.90 -2.16 -11.38
CA ALA A 32 -0.93 -1.95 -9.94
C ALA A 32 0.42 -2.24 -9.29
N PHE A 33 1.17 -3.24 -9.75
CA PHE A 33 2.53 -3.52 -9.28
C PHE A 33 3.57 -2.58 -9.89
N PRO A 34 3.69 -2.40 -11.21
CA PRO A 34 4.79 -1.64 -11.81
C PRO A 34 4.85 -0.17 -11.36
N ILE A 35 3.69 0.47 -11.12
CA ILE A 35 3.65 1.90 -10.82
C ILE A 35 4.22 2.19 -9.42
N PRO A 36 3.68 1.66 -8.30
CA PRO A 36 4.24 1.91 -6.97
C PRO A 36 5.68 1.40 -6.83
N PHE A 37 5.98 0.26 -7.48
CA PHE A 37 7.33 -0.27 -7.51
C PHE A 37 8.33 0.72 -8.13
N GLN A 38 8.00 1.30 -9.29
CA GLN A 38 8.87 2.29 -9.93
C GLN A 38 8.97 3.57 -9.11
N VAL A 39 7.86 4.03 -8.51
CA VAL A 39 7.84 5.25 -7.70
C VAL A 39 8.72 5.11 -6.46
N ILE A 40 8.64 3.99 -5.72
CA ILE A 40 9.51 3.79 -4.55
C ILE A 40 10.97 3.57 -4.98
N SER A 41 11.20 2.90 -6.11
CA SER A 41 12.54 2.73 -6.66
C SER A 41 13.17 4.06 -7.07
N ASP A 42 12.42 4.93 -7.76
CA ASP A 42 12.87 6.28 -8.11
C ASP A 42 13.16 7.12 -6.84
N LEU A 43 12.33 7.00 -5.79
CA LEU A 43 12.48 7.75 -4.55
C LEU A 43 13.71 7.33 -3.74
N LEU A 44 14.01 6.04 -3.72
CA LEU A 44 15.17 5.45 -3.03
C LEU A 44 16.39 5.29 -3.95
N ALA A 45 16.31 5.75 -5.21
CA ALA A 45 17.34 5.55 -6.23
C ALA A 45 17.78 4.08 -6.38
N MET A 46 16.81 3.15 -6.25
CA MET A 46 17.03 1.71 -6.37
C MET A 46 17.10 1.30 -7.85
N PRO A 47 18.05 0.45 -8.25
CA PRO A 47 18.02 -0.18 -9.56
C PRO A 47 16.75 -1.03 -9.76
N THR A 48 16.25 -1.09 -11.00
CA THR A 48 15.03 -1.84 -11.35
C THR A 48 15.32 -3.09 -12.19
N ASP A 49 16.58 -3.43 -12.36
CA ASP A 49 17.05 -4.60 -13.13
C ASP A 49 16.73 -5.95 -12.46
N ARG A 50 16.46 -5.94 -11.13
CA ARG A 50 16.05 -7.09 -10.34
C ARG A 50 14.61 -6.99 -9.83
N SER A 51 13.73 -6.39 -10.61
CA SER A 51 12.34 -6.12 -10.21
C SER A 51 11.57 -7.38 -9.79
N ASP A 52 11.75 -8.49 -10.50
CA ASP A 52 11.07 -9.74 -10.20
C ASP A 52 11.53 -10.35 -8.87
N GLU A 53 12.83 -10.35 -8.61
CA GLU A 53 13.39 -10.82 -7.33
C GLU A 53 12.97 -9.92 -6.16
N LEU A 54 12.99 -8.60 -6.36
CA LEU A 54 12.55 -7.63 -5.36
C LEU A 54 11.06 -7.77 -5.05
N ARG A 55 10.24 -8.08 -6.05
CA ARG A 55 8.82 -8.42 -5.88
C ARG A 55 8.66 -9.68 -5.04
N GLU A 56 9.38 -10.75 -5.38
CA GLU A 56 9.33 -12.02 -4.67
C GLU A 56 9.76 -11.86 -3.21
N TRP A 57 10.89 -11.20 -2.96
CA TRP A 57 11.35 -10.92 -1.60
C TRP A 57 10.33 -10.11 -0.79
N GLY A 58 9.74 -9.07 -1.38
CA GLY A 58 8.70 -8.28 -0.73
C GLY A 58 7.49 -9.13 -0.33
N GLN A 59 7.02 -9.99 -1.22
CA GLN A 59 5.91 -10.90 -0.96
C GLN A 59 6.24 -11.93 0.15
N LEU A 60 7.46 -12.47 0.16
CA LEU A 60 7.92 -13.41 1.19
C LEU A 60 8.07 -12.74 2.55
N ILE A 61 8.66 -11.54 2.59
CA ILE A 61 8.85 -10.80 3.84
C ILE A 61 7.49 -10.40 4.44
N THR A 62 6.52 -10.03 3.62
CA THR A 62 5.17 -9.70 4.11
C THR A 62 4.41 -10.91 4.67
N LEU A 63 4.84 -12.16 4.37
CA LEU A 63 4.28 -13.36 5.02
C LEU A 63 4.43 -13.31 6.54
N SER A 64 5.56 -12.83 7.05
CA SER A 64 5.80 -12.74 8.50
C SER A 64 4.81 -11.84 9.25
N LEU A 65 4.07 -10.98 8.53
CA LEU A 65 3.04 -10.11 9.10
C LEU A 65 1.69 -10.82 9.28
N GLU A 66 1.53 -12.02 8.71
CA GLU A 66 0.29 -12.75 8.78
C GLU A 66 0.19 -13.56 10.09
N PRO A 67 -0.95 -13.53 10.79
CA PRO A 67 -1.12 -14.29 12.02
C PRO A 67 -1.19 -15.81 11.80
N THR A 68 -1.33 -16.22 10.53
CA THR A 68 -1.41 -17.62 10.09
C THR A 68 -0.07 -18.16 9.60
N SER A 69 1.02 -17.37 9.68
CA SER A 69 2.34 -17.77 9.20
C SER A 69 2.84 -19.03 9.93
N THR A 70 3.30 -19.98 9.15
CA THR A 70 3.92 -21.22 9.61
C THR A 70 5.43 -21.01 9.85
N LEU A 71 6.09 -21.98 10.49
CA LEU A 71 7.56 -21.96 10.58
C LEU A 71 8.23 -22.00 9.20
N GLU A 72 7.64 -22.71 8.24
CA GLU A 72 8.13 -22.75 6.86
C GLU A 72 8.04 -21.37 6.19
N ASP A 73 6.95 -20.63 6.43
CA ASP A 73 6.83 -19.25 5.93
C ASP A 73 7.87 -18.31 6.54
N LEU A 74 8.17 -18.48 7.82
CA LEU A 74 9.22 -17.71 8.49
C LEU A 74 10.61 -18.07 7.95
N ASP A 75 10.90 -19.35 7.71
CA ASP A 75 12.16 -19.78 7.07
C ASP A 75 12.32 -19.19 5.65
N ARG A 76 11.23 -19.11 4.88
CA ARG A 76 11.22 -18.45 3.55
C ARG A 76 11.44 -16.94 3.67
N THR A 77 10.85 -16.31 4.67
CA THR A 77 11.07 -14.89 4.98
C THR A 77 12.56 -14.63 5.30
N ASP A 78 13.16 -15.46 6.15
CA ASP A 78 14.57 -15.34 6.50
C ASP A 78 15.45 -15.56 5.27
N GLY A 79 15.10 -16.50 4.39
CA GLY A 79 15.77 -16.70 3.11
C GLY A 79 15.76 -15.43 2.24
N ALA A 80 14.59 -14.81 2.07
CA ALA A 80 14.44 -13.57 1.31
C ALA A 80 15.24 -12.41 1.91
N LEU A 81 15.25 -12.26 3.23
CA LEU A 81 16.05 -11.23 3.93
C LEU A 81 17.54 -11.46 3.75
N ASN A 82 18.01 -12.73 3.81
CA ASN A 82 19.41 -13.09 3.62
C ASN A 82 19.92 -12.78 2.19
N GLU A 83 19.03 -12.69 1.21
CA GLU A 83 19.36 -12.27 -0.16
C GLU A 83 19.21 -10.77 -0.35
N MET A 84 18.14 -10.17 0.18
CA MET A 84 17.82 -8.75 0.02
C MET A 84 18.80 -7.84 0.75
N ILE A 85 19.18 -8.16 2.00
CA ILE A 85 20.05 -7.31 2.82
C ILE A 85 21.44 -7.10 2.18
N PRO A 86 22.17 -8.14 1.73
CA PRO A 86 23.44 -7.95 1.02
C PRO A 86 23.31 -7.13 -0.27
N TYR A 87 22.20 -7.31 -1.01
CA TYR A 87 21.91 -6.51 -2.19
C TYR A 87 21.74 -5.03 -1.85
N LEU A 88 20.92 -4.71 -0.84
CA LEU A 88 20.73 -3.34 -0.37
C LEU A 88 22.02 -2.72 0.15
N PHE A 89 22.85 -3.51 0.82
CA PHE A 89 24.17 -3.04 1.26
C PHE A 89 25.04 -2.58 0.09
N THR A 90 25.05 -3.30 -1.03
CA THR A 90 25.80 -2.87 -2.23
C THR A 90 25.30 -1.55 -2.80
N ILE A 91 23.97 -1.31 -2.76
CA ILE A 91 23.36 -0.06 -3.22
C ILE A 91 23.69 1.09 -2.28
N ILE A 92 23.63 0.87 -0.96
CA ILE A 92 23.98 1.86 0.05
C ILE A 92 25.45 2.30 -0.12
N GLU A 93 26.38 1.34 -0.30
CA GLU A 93 27.80 1.65 -0.50
C GLU A 93 28.05 2.41 -1.82
N ASP A 94 27.39 2.02 -2.91
CA ASP A 94 27.50 2.79 -4.16
C ASP A 94 26.95 4.22 -3.98
N ARG A 95 25.80 4.35 -3.31
CA ARG A 95 25.18 5.65 -3.08
C ARG A 95 25.97 6.52 -2.09
N ARG A 96 26.64 5.92 -1.11
CA ARG A 96 27.60 6.61 -0.23
C ARG A 96 28.79 7.18 -1.00
N ALA A 97 29.31 6.42 -1.97
CA ALA A 97 30.38 6.87 -2.85
C ALA A 97 29.92 7.93 -3.89
N HIS A 98 28.67 7.83 -4.33
CA HIS A 98 28.08 8.69 -5.39
C HIS A 98 26.73 9.28 -4.95
N PRO A 99 26.70 10.22 -3.98
CA PRO A 99 25.44 10.78 -3.47
C PRO A 99 24.62 11.48 -4.58
N GLY A 100 23.29 11.30 -4.53
CA GLY A 100 22.33 11.91 -5.41
C GLY A 100 21.32 12.82 -4.69
N ASP A 101 20.39 13.40 -5.44
CA ASP A 101 19.24 14.15 -4.89
C ASP A 101 18.05 13.15 -4.67
N ASP A 102 18.26 12.18 -3.79
CA ASP A 102 17.31 11.11 -3.48
C ASP A 102 17.21 10.83 -1.97
N LEU A 103 16.17 10.10 -1.58
CA LEU A 103 15.90 9.83 -0.16
C LEU A 103 16.97 8.92 0.47
N LEU A 104 17.51 7.96 -0.29
CA LEU A 104 18.56 7.08 0.23
C LEU A 104 19.84 7.86 0.55
N SER A 105 20.26 8.78 -0.34
CA SER A 105 21.40 9.67 -0.08
C SER A 105 21.18 10.55 1.16
N ALA A 106 19.96 11.05 1.36
CA ALA A 106 19.64 11.84 2.55
C ALA A 106 19.66 10.98 3.84
N LEU A 107 19.21 9.73 3.79
CA LEU A 107 19.25 8.80 4.94
C LEU A 107 20.69 8.40 5.28
N ILE A 108 21.53 8.14 4.29
CA ILE A 108 22.97 7.86 4.47
C ILE A 108 23.66 9.04 5.14
N ALA A 109 23.37 10.27 4.71
CA ALA A 109 23.97 11.46 5.32
C ALA A 109 23.61 11.59 6.82
N VAL A 110 22.40 11.23 7.22
CA VAL A 110 21.99 11.21 8.65
C VAL A 110 22.71 10.12 9.43
N GLU A 111 22.95 8.95 8.82
CA GLU A 111 23.73 7.85 9.43
C GLU A 111 25.20 8.25 9.62
N ASP A 112 25.81 8.84 8.59
CA ASP A 112 27.22 9.26 8.62
C ASP A 112 27.50 10.39 9.65
N GLU A 113 26.49 11.23 9.96
CA GLU A 113 26.57 12.25 11.04
C GLU A 113 26.54 11.62 12.45
N GLY A 114 26.17 10.34 12.57
CA GLY A 114 26.33 9.52 13.78
C GLY A 114 25.37 9.80 14.93
N ASP A 115 24.38 10.67 14.74
CA ASP A 115 23.58 11.16 15.87
C ASP A 115 22.29 10.36 16.13
N ASN A 116 21.67 9.72 15.11
CA ASN A 116 20.32 9.18 15.27
C ASN A 116 20.01 7.89 14.48
N LEU A 117 20.91 7.37 13.65
CA LEU A 117 20.68 6.19 12.82
C LEU A 117 21.96 5.37 12.68
N GLY A 118 21.96 4.11 13.11
CA GLY A 118 23.04 3.18 12.87
C GLY A 118 22.90 2.45 11.53
N LEU A 119 23.97 1.82 11.03
CA LEU A 119 23.94 1.10 9.74
C LEU A 119 22.84 0.02 9.70
N ASP A 120 22.69 -0.78 10.76
CA ASP A 120 21.64 -1.82 10.83
C ASP A 120 20.23 -1.20 10.82
N GLU A 121 20.07 -0.03 11.43
CA GLU A 121 18.80 0.71 11.43
C GLU A 121 18.54 1.31 10.05
N LEU A 122 19.56 1.85 9.37
CA LEU A 122 19.46 2.34 7.99
C LEU A 122 18.99 1.22 7.05
N ILE A 123 19.64 0.05 7.09
CA ILE A 123 19.28 -1.11 6.26
C ILE A 123 17.83 -1.53 6.55
N SER A 124 17.48 -1.68 7.84
CA SER A 124 16.13 -2.06 8.25
C SER A 124 15.08 -1.04 7.79
N PHE A 125 15.41 0.24 7.82
CA PHE A 125 14.53 1.31 7.38
C PHE A 125 14.35 1.32 5.87
N VAL A 126 15.41 1.06 5.09
CA VAL A 126 15.33 0.94 3.62
C VAL A 126 14.48 -0.28 3.23
N VAL A 127 14.68 -1.45 3.86
CA VAL A 127 13.81 -2.64 3.68
C VAL A 127 12.36 -2.29 3.95
N LEU A 128 12.09 -1.64 5.10
CA LEU A 128 10.74 -1.24 5.48
C LEU A 128 10.11 -0.30 4.46
N LEU A 129 10.80 0.77 4.08
CA LEU A 129 10.29 1.76 3.12
C LEU A 129 10.01 1.12 1.76
N TYR A 130 10.91 0.26 1.31
CA TYR A 130 10.78 -0.39 0.02
C TYR A 130 9.55 -1.30 -0.03
N ILE A 131 9.41 -2.21 0.96
CA ILE A 131 8.30 -3.16 1.01
C ILE A 131 6.97 -2.46 1.29
N ALA A 132 6.92 -1.60 2.32
CA ALA A 132 5.70 -0.90 2.71
C ALA A 132 5.24 0.10 1.63
N GLY A 133 6.19 0.67 0.87
CA GLY A 133 5.92 1.70 -0.12
C GLY A 133 5.23 1.19 -1.38
N HIS A 134 5.46 -0.07 -1.78
CA HIS A 134 4.81 -0.60 -2.99
C HIS A 134 3.70 -1.61 -2.68
N GLU A 135 3.92 -2.61 -1.83
CA GLU A 135 3.00 -3.74 -1.64
C GLU A 135 1.59 -3.30 -1.22
N THR A 136 1.48 -2.32 -0.34
CA THR A 136 0.18 -1.81 0.10
C THR A 136 -0.53 -1.00 -0.99
N THR A 137 0.21 -0.21 -1.78
CA THR A 137 -0.36 0.60 -2.86
C THR A 137 -0.80 -0.27 -4.05
N VAL A 138 -0.07 -1.34 -4.36
CA VAL A 138 -0.51 -2.40 -5.30
C VAL A 138 -1.92 -2.86 -4.95
N ASN A 139 -2.09 -3.27 -3.69
CA ASN A 139 -3.39 -3.76 -3.21
C ASN A 139 -4.45 -2.66 -3.19
N LEU A 140 -4.09 -1.41 -2.88
CA LEU A 140 -5.02 -0.27 -2.93
C LEU A 140 -5.58 -0.05 -4.34
N ILE A 141 -4.73 -0.08 -5.36
CA ILE A 141 -5.15 0.09 -6.76
C ILE A 141 -6.07 -1.06 -7.18
N GLY A 142 -5.66 -2.31 -6.92
CA GLY A 142 -6.45 -3.50 -7.25
C GLY A 142 -7.82 -3.52 -6.57
N ASN A 143 -7.86 -3.31 -5.24
CA ASN A 143 -9.07 -3.28 -4.46
C ASN A 143 -10.00 -2.13 -4.90
N SER A 144 -9.43 -0.96 -5.23
CA SER A 144 -10.18 0.21 -5.68
C SER A 144 -10.91 -0.07 -7.00
N ILE A 145 -10.24 -0.62 -7.98
CA ILE A 145 -10.86 -0.95 -9.27
C ILE A 145 -11.92 -2.05 -9.08
N ASN A 146 -11.62 -3.10 -8.31
CA ASN A 146 -12.61 -4.13 -7.99
C ASN A 146 -13.86 -3.55 -7.29
N ALA A 147 -13.67 -2.62 -6.35
CA ALA A 147 -14.78 -1.94 -5.68
C ALA A 147 -15.62 -1.14 -6.69
N LEU A 148 -15.00 -0.37 -7.57
CA LEU A 148 -15.70 0.42 -8.59
C LEU A 148 -16.45 -0.45 -9.60
N LEU A 149 -15.93 -1.60 -9.97
CA LEU A 149 -16.61 -2.57 -10.84
C LEU A 149 -17.87 -3.17 -10.19
N ARG A 150 -17.87 -3.34 -8.86
CA ARG A 150 -19.02 -3.80 -8.07
C ARG A 150 -20.07 -2.70 -7.85
N PHE A 151 -19.67 -1.42 -7.96
CA PHE A 151 -20.53 -0.25 -7.80
C PHE A 151 -20.44 0.65 -9.05
N PRO A 152 -21.00 0.23 -10.19
CA PRO A 152 -20.87 0.94 -11.47
C PRO A 152 -21.49 2.35 -11.47
N ASP A 153 -22.46 2.61 -10.60
CA ASP A 153 -22.99 3.95 -10.36
C ASP A 153 -21.93 4.89 -9.75
N GLN A 154 -21.07 4.38 -8.87
CA GLN A 154 -19.97 5.14 -8.26
C GLN A 154 -18.81 5.35 -9.25
N LEU A 155 -18.52 4.37 -10.12
CA LEU A 155 -17.60 4.54 -11.22
C LEU A 155 -18.05 5.65 -12.17
N ALA A 156 -19.32 5.62 -12.61
CA ALA A 156 -19.91 6.65 -13.43
C ALA A 156 -19.97 8.02 -12.73
N HIS A 157 -20.23 8.03 -11.42
CA HIS A 157 -20.21 9.26 -10.63
C HIS A 157 -18.82 9.91 -10.64
N TRP A 158 -17.74 9.14 -10.42
CA TRP A 158 -16.36 9.67 -10.48
C TRP A 158 -15.99 10.11 -11.89
N HIS A 159 -16.30 9.31 -12.93
CA HIS A 159 -16.07 9.70 -14.32
C HIS A 159 -16.66 11.07 -14.66
N ASN A 160 -17.91 11.30 -14.25
CA ASN A 160 -18.62 12.57 -14.51
C ASN A 160 -18.15 13.72 -13.60
N ASN A 161 -17.43 13.44 -12.51
CA ASN A 161 -17.00 14.42 -11.52
C ASN A 161 -15.53 14.22 -11.13
N PRO A 162 -14.55 14.48 -12.02
CA PRO A 162 -13.14 14.20 -11.76
C PRO A 162 -12.57 14.90 -10.51
N SER A 163 -13.17 16.02 -10.10
CA SER A 163 -12.74 16.81 -8.94
C SER A 163 -12.91 16.10 -7.59
N ILE A 164 -13.65 15.00 -7.52
CA ILE A 164 -13.83 14.23 -6.27
C ILE A 164 -12.67 13.29 -5.96
N ALA A 165 -11.64 13.20 -6.81
CA ALA A 165 -10.58 12.20 -6.75
C ALA A 165 -10.02 11.96 -5.33
N SER A 166 -9.64 13.00 -4.61
CA SER A 166 -9.07 12.86 -3.26
C SER A 166 -10.07 12.24 -2.27
N ARG A 167 -11.34 12.66 -2.33
CA ARG A 167 -12.41 12.09 -1.49
C ARG A 167 -12.75 10.66 -1.89
N ALA A 168 -12.75 10.38 -3.19
CA ALA A 168 -12.97 9.04 -3.72
C ALA A 168 -11.92 8.06 -3.21
N VAL A 169 -10.64 8.46 -3.20
CA VAL A 169 -9.55 7.63 -2.64
C VAL A 169 -9.72 7.42 -1.14
N ASP A 170 -10.10 8.43 -0.37
CA ASP A 170 -10.40 8.26 1.06
C ASP A 170 -11.54 7.25 1.30
N GLU A 171 -12.60 7.29 0.48
CA GLU A 171 -13.70 6.33 0.59
C GLU A 171 -13.28 4.91 0.14
N LEU A 172 -12.45 4.77 -0.89
CA LEU A 172 -11.91 3.48 -1.31
C LEU A 172 -11.01 2.86 -0.24
N LEU A 173 -10.17 3.67 0.40
CA LEU A 173 -9.36 3.28 1.56
C LEU A 173 -10.22 2.84 2.75
N ARG A 174 -11.34 3.54 3.00
CA ARG A 174 -12.31 3.14 4.02
C ARG A 174 -13.00 1.82 3.66
N PHE A 175 -13.45 1.69 2.40
CA PHE A 175 -14.32 0.59 1.96
C PHE A 175 -13.58 -0.74 1.84
N ASP A 176 -12.38 -0.76 1.23
CA ASP A 176 -11.56 -1.97 1.08
C ASP A 176 -10.06 -1.62 1.11
N GLY A 177 -9.61 -0.96 2.20
CA GLY A 177 -8.20 -0.62 2.39
C GLY A 177 -7.33 -1.86 2.49
N PRO A 178 -6.07 -1.81 2.04
CA PRO A 178 -5.18 -2.97 2.00
C PRO A 178 -4.87 -3.56 3.38
N VAL A 179 -4.58 -2.69 4.36
CA VAL A 179 -4.20 -3.12 5.71
C VAL A 179 -5.45 -3.31 6.56
N GLN A 180 -5.76 -4.56 6.88
CA GLN A 180 -6.98 -4.91 7.60
C GLN A 180 -6.81 -4.89 9.11
N GLN A 181 -5.59 -5.09 9.61
CA GLN A 181 -5.30 -5.16 11.02
C GLN A 181 -3.87 -4.71 11.34
N THR A 182 -3.64 -4.33 12.60
CA THR A 182 -2.30 -4.10 13.14
C THR A 182 -2.18 -4.71 14.53
N VAL A 183 -0.95 -5.04 14.94
CA VAL A 183 -0.66 -5.63 16.24
C VAL A 183 0.03 -4.61 17.15
N ARG A 184 -0.33 -4.64 18.43
CA ARG A 184 0.31 -3.85 19.48
C ARG A 184 0.55 -4.72 20.72
N VAL A 185 1.63 -4.42 21.43
CA VAL A 185 1.93 -5.06 22.72
C VAL A 185 2.12 -3.93 23.74
N PRO A 186 1.23 -3.78 24.73
CA PRO A 186 1.38 -2.77 25.76
C PRO A 186 2.60 -3.07 26.64
N ILE A 187 3.36 -2.04 27.00
CA ILE A 187 4.50 -2.11 27.92
C ILE A 187 4.11 -1.73 29.36
N VAL A 188 2.91 -1.16 29.52
CA VAL A 188 2.26 -0.86 30.82
C VAL A 188 0.82 -1.33 30.74
N PRO A 189 0.13 -1.58 31.87
CA PRO A 189 -1.29 -1.92 31.86
C PRO A 189 -2.11 -0.83 31.18
N VAL A 190 -2.99 -1.21 30.22
CA VAL A 190 -3.87 -0.28 29.50
C VAL A 190 -5.31 -0.70 29.69
N THR A 191 -6.18 0.23 30.14
CA THR A 191 -7.60 -0.03 30.32
C THR A 191 -8.41 0.60 29.18
N TYR A 192 -9.15 -0.24 28.48
CA TYR A 192 -10.09 0.15 27.42
C TYR A 192 -11.54 0.11 27.93
N GLN A 193 -12.36 1.02 27.45
CA GLN A 193 -13.80 0.97 27.66
C GLN A 193 -14.44 0.09 26.58
N SER A 194 -15.09 -1.00 27.00
CA SER A 194 -15.87 -1.86 26.12
C SER A 194 -17.37 -1.72 26.40
N LEU A 195 -18.21 -2.28 25.51
CA LEU A 195 -19.66 -2.35 25.73
C LEU A 195 -20.05 -3.16 26.99
N GLN A 196 -19.14 -4.02 27.47
CA GLN A 196 -19.32 -4.87 28.67
C GLN A 196 -18.69 -4.27 29.92
N GLY A 197 -18.12 -3.07 29.81
CA GLY A 197 -17.36 -2.40 30.88
C GLY A 197 -15.85 -2.30 30.60
N PRO A 198 -15.07 -1.79 31.55
CA PRO A 198 -13.64 -1.62 31.39
C PRO A 198 -12.92 -2.96 31.31
N ILE A 199 -11.99 -3.06 30.36
CA ILE A 199 -11.10 -4.22 30.20
C ILE A 199 -9.67 -3.73 30.34
N THR A 200 -8.91 -4.30 31.29
CA THR A 200 -7.48 -4.02 31.44
C THR A 200 -6.67 -5.08 30.70
N VAL A 201 -5.77 -4.62 29.86
CA VAL A 201 -4.82 -5.45 29.11
C VAL A 201 -3.46 -5.32 29.80
N GLU A 202 -2.91 -6.43 30.22
CA GLU A 202 -1.63 -6.48 30.93
C GLU A 202 -0.44 -6.34 29.96
N PRO A 203 0.72 -5.86 30.43
CA PRO A 203 1.94 -5.77 29.63
C PRO A 203 2.31 -7.13 29.02
N GLY A 204 2.82 -7.10 27.79
CA GLY A 204 3.20 -8.31 27.04
C GLY A 204 2.03 -9.03 26.34
N THR A 205 0.78 -8.60 26.56
CA THR A 205 -0.38 -9.16 25.84
C THR A 205 -0.41 -8.68 24.39
N VAL A 206 -0.56 -9.60 23.45
CA VAL A 206 -0.74 -9.24 22.04
C VAL A 206 -2.16 -8.73 21.81
N VAL A 207 -2.28 -7.50 21.30
CA VAL A 207 -3.56 -6.86 20.97
C VAL A 207 -3.62 -6.63 19.47
N THR A 208 -4.59 -7.24 18.79
CA THR A 208 -4.88 -6.98 17.37
C THR A 208 -5.95 -5.92 17.25
N THR A 209 -5.65 -4.84 16.52
CA THR A 209 -6.61 -3.80 16.16
C THR A 209 -7.12 -4.03 14.75
N LEU A 210 -8.43 -4.23 14.60
CA LEU A 210 -9.08 -4.54 13.33
C LEU A 210 -9.47 -3.24 12.60
N LEU A 211 -8.57 -2.73 11.76
CA LEU A 211 -8.76 -1.46 11.03
C LEU A 211 -9.92 -1.57 10.03
N GLY A 212 -10.00 -2.70 9.30
CA GLY A 212 -11.10 -2.96 8.38
C GLY A 212 -12.45 -2.95 9.07
N ALA A 213 -12.57 -3.56 10.25
CA ALA A 213 -13.80 -3.54 11.03
C ALA A 213 -14.16 -2.13 11.51
N GLY A 214 -13.16 -1.35 11.97
CA GLY A 214 -13.35 0.05 12.38
C GLY A 214 -13.81 0.93 11.21
N ASN A 215 -13.33 0.66 10.00
CA ASN A 215 -13.77 1.35 8.78
C ASN A 215 -15.22 1.01 8.37
N HIS A 216 -15.78 -0.05 8.94
CA HIS A 216 -17.18 -0.46 8.73
C HIS A 216 -18.08 -0.27 9.97
N ASP A 217 -17.61 0.50 10.97
CA ASP A 217 -18.40 0.79 12.15
C ASP A 217 -19.60 1.69 11.80
N PRO A 218 -20.86 1.22 12.00
CA PRO A 218 -22.05 2.01 11.70
C PRO A 218 -22.23 3.23 12.62
N ALA A 219 -21.57 3.25 13.79
CA ALA A 219 -21.55 4.41 14.65
C ALA A 219 -20.73 5.57 14.06
N MET A 220 -19.76 5.26 13.20
CA MET A 220 -18.93 6.25 12.52
C MET A 220 -19.39 6.51 11.08
N PHE A 221 -19.76 5.47 10.35
CA PHE A 221 -20.06 5.52 8.92
C PHE A 221 -21.48 4.99 8.63
N ALA A 222 -22.39 5.86 8.28
CA ALA A 222 -23.75 5.44 7.88
C ALA A 222 -23.67 4.55 6.63
N ASP A 223 -24.47 3.46 6.59
CA ASP A 223 -24.43 2.45 5.52
C ASP A 223 -22.99 2.01 5.18
N PRO A 224 -22.23 1.44 6.14
CA PRO A 224 -20.78 1.26 6.00
C PRO A 224 -20.41 0.28 4.89
N HIS A 225 -21.31 -0.61 4.49
CA HIS A 225 -21.12 -1.59 3.42
C HIS A 225 -21.46 -1.06 2.02
N MET A 226 -21.88 0.20 1.92
CA MET A 226 -22.09 0.89 0.65
C MET A 226 -20.90 1.77 0.32
N LEU A 227 -20.38 1.63 -0.90
CA LEU A 227 -19.40 2.55 -1.45
C LEU A 227 -20.11 3.86 -1.82
N LYS A 228 -19.64 4.98 -1.27
CA LYS A 228 -20.17 6.33 -1.53
C LYS A 228 -19.02 7.30 -1.68
N LEU A 229 -18.56 7.55 -2.90
CA LEU A 229 -17.36 8.34 -3.19
C LEU A 229 -17.44 9.80 -2.73
N ASP A 230 -18.63 10.29 -2.45
CA ASP A 230 -18.89 11.62 -1.91
C ASP A 230 -19.16 11.64 -0.39
N ARG A 231 -18.90 10.51 0.32
CA ARG A 231 -19.09 10.41 1.78
C ARG A 231 -18.32 11.53 2.50
N ALA A 232 -19.04 12.34 3.28
CA ALA A 232 -18.50 13.56 3.88
C ALA A 232 -17.38 13.29 4.92
N ASN A 233 -17.41 12.12 5.58
CA ASN A 233 -16.47 11.73 6.61
C ASN A 233 -15.55 10.57 6.19
N SER A 234 -15.37 10.32 4.87
CA SER A 234 -14.49 9.25 4.37
C SER A 234 -13.05 9.37 4.91
N ASN A 235 -12.55 10.60 5.05
CA ASN A 235 -11.21 10.89 5.57
C ASN A 235 -10.99 10.51 7.05
N ARG A 236 -12.01 10.03 7.75
CA ARG A 236 -11.89 9.51 9.12
C ARG A 236 -11.59 8.01 9.17
N HIS A 237 -11.32 7.41 8.03
CA HIS A 237 -10.91 6.01 7.95
C HIS A 237 -9.62 5.72 8.73
N LEU A 238 -9.43 4.46 9.11
CA LEU A 238 -8.29 3.96 9.85
C LEU A 238 -7.25 3.24 8.97
N ALA A 239 -7.38 3.30 7.63
CA ALA A 239 -6.51 2.55 6.71
C ALA A 239 -5.01 2.90 6.84
N PHE A 240 -4.70 4.09 7.35
CA PHE A 240 -3.34 4.53 7.68
C PHE A 240 -2.99 4.45 9.16
N ALA A 241 -3.77 3.69 9.95
CA ALA A 241 -3.65 3.58 11.40
C ALA A 241 -3.74 4.95 12.12
N GLY A 242 -3.03 5.15 13.23
CA GLY A 242 -3.08 6.40 14.01
C GLY A 242 -1.96 6.50 15.05
N GLY A 243 -1.85 7.67 15.69
CA GLY A 243 -0.84 7.95 16.70
C GLY A 243 0.58 8.03 16.10
N ILE A 244 1.58 7.61 16.88
CA ILE A 244 2.99 7.63 16.47
C ILE A 244 3.31 6.69 15.29
N HIS A 245 2.43 5.74 15.00
CA HIS A 245 2.54 4.82 13.88
C HIS A 245 1.66 5.23 12.67
N TYR A 246 1.16 6.44 12.62
CA TYR A 246 0.47 6.92 11.43
C TYR A 246 1.36 6.75 10.21
N CYS A 247 0.78 6.24 9.11
CA CYS A 247 1.54 5.88 7.90
C CYS A 247 2.37 7.04 7.37
N LEU A 248 3.68 6.84 7.28
CA LEU A 248 4.62 7.83 6.74
C LEU A 248 4.35 8.11 5.25
N GLY A 249 3.98 7.06 4.49
CA GLY A 249 3.69 7.10 3.06
C GLY A 249 2.25 7.52 2.70
N ALA A 250 1.39 7.90 3.67
CA ALA A 250 -0.04 8.15 3.41
C ALA A 250 -0.28 9.14 2.25
N SER A 251 0.47 10.23 2.19
CA SER A 251 0.33 11.23 1.14
C SER A 251 0.77 10.70 -0.23
N LEU A 252 1.80 9.84 -0.27
CA LEU A 252 2.27 9.23 -1.51
C LEU A 252 1.26 8.19 -2.02
N ALA A 253 0.82 7.28 -1.17
CA ALA A 253 -0.16 6.26 -1.52
C ALA A 253 -1.48 6.87 -2.04
N LYS A 254 -1.94 7.96 -1.41
CA LYS A 254 -3.12 8.70 -1.90
C LYS A 254 -2.87 9.33 -3.26
N LEU A 255 -1.72 9.97 -3.46
CA LEU A 255 -1.36 10.57 -4.74
C LEU A 255 -1.29 9.53 -5.86
N GLU A 256 -0.67 8.39 -5.61
CA GLU A 256 -0.60 7.29 -6.57
C GLU A 256 -1.99 6.75 -6.92
N ALA A 257 -2.83 6.50 -5.91
CA ALA A 257 -4.19 6.04 -6.13
C ALA A 257 -5.07 7.08 -6.86
N GLU A 258 -4.94 8.37 -6.51
CA GLU A 258 -5.65 9.44 -7.22
C GLU A 258 -5.32 9.45 -8.71
N ILE A 259 -4.04 9.31 -9.05
CA ILE A 259 -3.58 9.34 -10.44
C ILE A 259 -3.93 8.02 -11.14
N ALA A 260 -3.55 6.88 -10.56
CA ALA A 260 -3.72 5.58 -11.19
C ALA A 260 -5.20 5.22 -11.40
N VAL A 261 -5.98 5.21 -10.31
CA VAL A 261 -7.40 4.86 -10.37
C VAL A 261 -8.19 5.94 -11.11
N GLY A 262 -7.90 7.22 -10.84
CA GLY A 262 -8.57 8.34 -11.50
C GLY A 262 -8.37 8.33 -13.01
N SER A 263 -7.13 8.10 -13.50
CA SER A 263 -6.85 8.02 -14.94
C SER A 263 -7.57 6.83 -15.60
N MET A 264 -7.63 5.68 -14.93
CA MET A 264 -8.40 4.52 -15.42
C MET A 264 -9.89 4.85 -15.56
N VAL A 265 -10.49 5.43 -14.51
CA VAL A 265 -11.91 5.84 -14.51
C VAL A 265 -12.21 6.83 -15.64
N GLN A 266 -11.29 7.78 -15.90
CA GLN A 266 -11.47 8.77 -16.95
C GLN A 266 -11.32 8.18 -18.36
N ARG A 267 -10.36 7.28 -18.54
CA ARG A 267 -10.06 6.71 -19.89
C ARG A 267 -10.96 5.54 -20.25
N PHE A 268 -11.36 4.73 -19.25
CA PHE A 268 -12.11 3.48 -19.47
C PHE A 268 -13.38 3.40 -18.61
N PRO A 269 -14.35 4.31 -18.78
CA PRO A 269 -15.56 4.36 -17.96
C PRO A 269 -16.48 3.12 -18.11
N ASN A 270 -16.25 2.32 -19.16
CA ASN A 270 -17.02 1.10 -19.45
C ASN A 270 -16.21 -0.18 -19.17
N MET A 271 -15.06 -0.08 -18.47
CA MET A 271 -14.23 -1.24 -18.16
C MET A 271 -15.01 -2.34 -17.45
N LYS A 272 -14.66 -3.58 -17.72
CA LYS A 272 -15.30 -4.76 -17.13
C LYS A 272 -14.24 -5.79 -16.73
N ALA A 273 -14.53 -6.52 -15.64
CA ALA A 273 -13.75 -7.70 -15.31
C ALA A 273 -14.10 -8.85 -16.27
N VAL A 274 -13.08 -9.61 -16.65
CA VAL A 274 -13.21 -10.81 -17.48
C VAL A 274 -12.61 -11.99 -16.75
N GLY A 275 -13.34 -13.11 -16.69
CA GLY A 275 -12.91 -14.28 -15.93
C GLY A 275 -13.07 -14.12 -14.41
N ASP A 276 -12.39 -14.99 -13.68
CA ASP A 276 -12.45 -15.00 -12.21
C ASP A 276 -11.46 -14.01 -11.61
N ILE A 277 -11.91 -13.30 -10.59
CA ILE A 277 -11.07 -12.42 -9.77
C ILE A 277 -10.48 -13.27 -8.66
N THR A 278 -9.16 -13.37 -8.58
CA THR A 278 -8.50 -14.07 -7.49
C THR A 278 -8.00 -13.10 -6.42
N TRP A 279 -7.92 -13.59 -5.18
CA TRP A 279 -7.49 -12.83 -4.03
C TRP A 279 -6.29 -13.48 -3.40
N ARG A 280 -5.40 -12.67 -2.87
CA ARG A 280 -4.29 -13.17 -2.05
C ARG A 280 -4.84 -13.81 -0.78
N ASP A 281 -4.29 -14.95 -0.42
CA ASP A 281 -4.63 -15.62 0.84
C ASP A 281 -3.90 -14.94 2.01
N ARG A 282 -4.38 -13.77 2.38
CA ARG A 282 -3.81 -12.88 3.39
C ARG A 282 -4.92 -12.26 4.25
N LEU A 283 -4.68 -12.21 5.57
CA LEU A 283 -5.57 -11.56 6.54
C LEU A 283 -5.13 -10.12 6.85
N THR A 284 -3.82 -9.88 6.96
CA THR A 284 -3.27 -8.59 7.35
C THR A 284 -3.19 -7.64 6.17
N ILE A 285 -2.62 -8.10 5.05
CA ILE A 285 -2.49 -7.29 3.83
C ILE A 285 -3.37 -7.90 2.74
N ARG A 286 -4.61 -7.42 2.67
CA ARG A 286 -5.64 -7.88 1.74
C ARG A 286 -5.48 -7.24 0.37
N GLY A 287 -5.53 -8.02 -0.69
CA GLY A 287 -5.48 -7.51 -2.06
C GLY A 287 -5.97 -8.50 -3.11
N VAL A 288 -6.38 -7.94 -4.25
CA VAL A 288 -6.62 -8.71 -5.46
C VAL A 288 -5.27 -9.23 -5.98
N ASP A 289 -5.22 -10.49 -6.32
CA ASP A 289 -4.03 -11.14 -6.88
C ASP A 289 -4.06 -11.15 -8.41
N HIS A 290 -5.25 -11.32 -8.99
CA HIS A 290 -5.44 -11.28 -10.44
C HIS A 290 -6.79 -10.65 -10.79
N LEU A 291 -6.79 -9.70 -11.73
CA LEU A 291 -7.96 -9.02 -12.25
C LEU A 291 -7.77 -8.65 -13.73
N GLN A 292 -8.27 -9.50 -14.61
CA GLN A 292 -8.29 -9.21 -16.04
C GLN A 292 -9.38 -8.21 -16.38
N LEU A 293 -9.02 -7.16 -17.09
CA LEU A 293 -9.93 -6.10 -17.55
C LEU A 293 -10.06 -6.09 -19.08
N GLU A 294 -11.27 -5.76 -19.55
CA GLU A 294 -11.60 -5.41 -20.94
C GLU A 294 -12.18 -3.98 -20.97
N PHE A 295 -11.87 -3.21 -22.04
CA PHE A 295 -12.23 -1.81 -22.20
C PHE A 295 -13.20 -1.54 -23.34
#